data_db3c8c9b5b4b082edaa29a635616b742
#
_entry.id   db3c8c9b5b4b082edaa29a635616b742
#
_cell.length_a   1.000
_cell.length_b   1.000
_cell.length_c   1.000
_cell.angle_alpha   90.00
_cell.angle_beta   90.00
_cell.angle_gamma   90.00
#
_symmetry.space_group_name_H-M   'P 1'
#
loop_
_entity.id
_entity.type
_entity.pdbx_description
1 polymer ?
#
loop_
_entity_poly.entity_id
_entity_poly.type
_entity_poly.pdbx_seq_one_letter_code
_entity_poly.pdbx_strand_id
1 'polypeptide(L)'
;MCRYEHTIAITNRTLVQGDFLEQMKKVIHLHPHAVILREKDLPDDAYSALAEKILSLCEREGVRCFLHSRVLIARNLGCRRIHLSIPALETMSEAERFELQRNFEEISVSCHSLEDVNIAVKNGATQIILGTIFETDCKKGLKGKGIGFVEAICKTCPIPVYAIGGINLERLPQVRKAGAAGGCMMSGFMQLVKN
;
A
#
# COMPACT_ATOMS: atom_id res chain seq x y z
N MET A 1 -13.13 -13.91 -12.43
CA MET A 1 -12.45 -12.64 -12.07
C MET A 1 -12.48 -12.53 -10.54
N CYS A 2 -11.32 -12.46 -9.89
CA CYS A 2 -11.26 -12.41 -8.42
C CYS A 2 -11.82 -11.06 -7.94
N ARG A 3 -12.70 -11.08 -6.93
CA ARG A 3 -13.36 -9.88 -6.39
C ARG A 3 -12.36 -8.84 -5.83
N TYR A 4 -11.16 -9.30 -5.45
CA TYR A 4 -10.13 -8.50 -4.79
C TYR A 4 -8.92 -8.20 -5.67
N GLU A 5 -8.88 -8.62 -6.93
CA GLU A 5 -7.74 -8.47 -7.84
C GLU A 5 -7.28 -7.02 -8.08
N HIS A 6 -8.17 -6.05 -7.84
CA HIS A 6 -7.85 -4.61 -7.94
C HIS A 6 -7.71 -3.94 -6.58
N THR A 7 -7.42 -4.71 -5.53
CA THR A 7 -7.29 -4.16 -4.17
C THR A 7 -5.88 -4.38 -3.63
N ILE A 8 -5.43 -3.43 -2.81
CA ILE A 8 -4.22 -3.56 -2.00
C ILE A 8 -4.62 -3.65 -0.53
N ALA A 9 -4.19 -4.71 0.14
CA ALA A 9 -4.40 -4.86 1.57
C ALA A 9 -3.28 -4.14 2.33
N ILE A 10 -3.64 -3.16 3.16
CA ILE A 10 -2.67 -2.49 4.05
C ILE A 10 -2.87 -3.05 5.45
N THR A 11 -1.79 -3.54 6.06
CA THR A 11 -1.89 -4.14 7.38
C THR A 11 -1.94 -3.10 8.50
N ASN A 12 -2.61 -3.48 9.56
CA ASN A 12 -2.57 -2.88 10.88
C ASN A 12 -3.04 -3.95 11.87
N ARG A 13 -2.08 -4.62 12.54
CA ARG A 13 -2.38 -5.74 13.44
C ARG A 13 -3.27 -5.37 14.61
N THR A 14 -3.28 -4.08 15.04
CA THR A 14 -4.12 -3.62 16.15
C THR A 14 -5.62 -3.63 15.84
N LEU A 15 -6.00 -3.74 14.56
CA LEU A 15 -7.39 -3.86 14.12
C LEU A 15 -7.88 -5.31 14.04
N VAL A 16 -6.98 -6.28 14.19
CA VAL A 16 -7.30 -7.70 14.06
C VAL A 16 -7.85 -8.24 15.37
N GLN A 17 -8.99 -8.91 15.31
CA GLN A 17 -9.53 -9.68 16.43
C GLN A 17 -9.00 -11.13 16.35
N GLY A 18 -8.06 -11.49 17.25
CA GLY A 18 -7.42 -12.80 17.28
C GLY A 18 -6.02 -12.79 16.70
N ASP A 19 -5.60 -13.92 16.11
CA ASP A 19 -4.25 -14.08 15.58
C ASP A 19 -4.05 -13.35 14.24
N PHE A 20 -3.02 -12.51 14.18
CA PHE A 20 -2.73 -11.71 12.99
C PHE A 20 -2.29 -12.57 11.79
N LEU A 21 -1.49 -13.62 12.01
CA LEU A 21 -1.04 -14.48 10.91
C LEU A 21 -2.20 -15.29 10.31
N GLU A 22 -3.13 -15.74 11.15
CA GLU A 22 -4.36 -16.40 10.67
C GLU A 22 -5.24 -15.42 9.87
N GLN A 23 -5.31 -14.16 10.29
CA GLN A 23 -6.01 -13.14 9.51
C GLN A 23 -5.31 -12.89 8.16
N MET A 24 -3.98 -12.80 8.15
CA MET A 24 -3.23 -12.60 6.92
C MET A 24 -3.33 -13.78 5.95
N LYS A 25 -3.39 -15.03 6.42
CA LYS A 25 -3.67 -16.19 5.57
C LYS A 25 -5.02 -16.03 4.84
N LYS A 26 -6.07 -15.59 5.54
CA LYS A 26 -7.38 -15.34 4.92
C LYS A 26 -7.32 -14.23 3.89
N VAL A 27 -6.66 -13.10 4.23
CA VAL A 27 -6.50 -11.95 3.34
C VAL A 27 -5.75 -12.34 2.07
N ILE A 28 -4.63 -13.04 2.20
CA ILE A 28 -3.78 -13.45 1.07
C ILE A 28 -4.51 -14.45 0.19
N HIS A 29 -5.27 -15.38 0.76
CA HIS A 29 -6.10 -16.35 0.01
C HIS A 29 -7.22 -15.69 -0.82
N LEU A 30 -7.60 -14.46 -0.54
CA LEU A 30 -8.51 -13.68 -1.40
C LEU A 30 -7.81 -13.11 -2.65
N HIS A 31 -6.53 -13.35 -2.82
CA HIS A 31 -5.71 -12.88 -3.94
C HIS A 31 -5.87 -11.39 -4.23
N PRO A 32 -5.63 -10.48 -3.23
CA PRO A 32 -5.55 -9.07 -3.52
C PRO A 32 -4.38 -8.81 -4.49
N HIS A 33 -4.43 -7.68 -5.20
CA HIS A 33 -3.34 -7.25 -6.09
C HIS A 33 -1.98 -7.22 -5.37
N ALA A 34 -2.00 -6.75 -4.12
CA ALA A 34 -0.81 -6.75 -3.26
C ALA A 34 -1.18 -6.64 -1.77
N VAL A 35 -0.19 -6.93 -0.93
CA VAL A 35 -0.18 -6.62 0.50
C VAL A 35 0.88 -5.55 0.76
N ILE A 36 0.60 -4.56 1.60
CA ILE A 36 1.58 -3.65 2.19
C ILE A 36 1.67 -3.97 3.68
N LEU A 37 2.81 -4.52 4.11
CA LEU A 37 3.07 -4.79 5.53
C LEU A 37 3.46 -3.48 6.23
N ARG A 38 2.52 -2.90 6.98
CA ARG A 38 2.65 -1.60 7.63
C ARG A 38 2.38 -1.71 9.13
N GLU A 39 3.40 -2.08 9.88
CA GLU A 39 3.39 -2.18 11.33
C GLU A 39 4.43 -1.20 11.91
N LYS A 40 4.02 0.07 12.05
CA LYS A 40 4.93 1.19 12.38
C LYS A 40 5.49 1.15 13.79
N ASP A 41 4.76 0.54 14.70
CA ASP A 41 5.04 0.47 16.13
C ASP A 41 5.94 -0.72 16.51
N LEU A 42 6.22 -1.64 15.58
CA LEU A 42 7.15 -2.73 15.82
C LEU A 42 8.61 -2.25 15.77
N PRO A 43 9.47 -2.68 16.69
CA PRO A 43 10.91 -2.57 16.55
C PRO A 43 11.42 -3.40 15.37
N ASP A 44 12.62 -3.10 14.88
CA ASP A 44 13.14 -3.64 13.63
C ASP A 44 13.28 -5.17 13.61
N ASP A 45 13.70 -5.77 14.71
CA ASP A 45 13.81 -7.22 14.88
C ASP A 45 12.46 -7.93 14.81
N ALA A 46 11.47 -7.44 15.55
CA ALA A 46 10.11 -7.96 15.53
C ALA A 46 9.44 -7.76 14.16
N TYR A 47 9.67 -6.59 13.51
CA TYR A 47 9.18 -6.34 12.17
C TYR A 47 9.83 -7.29 11.15
N SER A 48 11.14 -7.52 11.23
CA SER A 48 11.87 -8.44 10.35
C SER A 48 11.33 -9.87 10.44
N ALA A 49 11.17 -10.38 11.67
CA ALA A 49 10.63 -11.71 11.92
C ALA A 49 9.17 -11.87 11.41
N LEU A 50 8.35 -10.82 11.51
CA LEU A 50 7.00 -10.80 10.97
C LEU A 50 7.02 -10.73 9.44
N ALA A 51 7.87 -9.87 8.87
CA ALA A 51 8.00 -9.68 7.43
C ALA A 51 8.40 -10.97 6.72
N GLU A 52 9.34 -11.74 7.27
CA GLU A 52 9.74 -13.05 6.73
C GLU A 52 8.55 -14.00 6.60
N LYS A 53 7.70 -14.09 7.64
CA LYS A 53 6.50 -14.93 7.62
C LYS A 53 5.48 -14.46 6.58
N ILE A 54 5.23 -13.14 6.49
CA ILE A 54 4.26 -12.59 5.54
C ILE A 54 4.76 -12.72 4.10
N LEU A 55 6.05 -12.46 3.85
CA LEU A 55 6.66 -12.67 2.53
C LEU A 55 6.51 -14.12 2.07
N SER A 56 6.82 -15.10 2.93
CA SER A 56 6.64 -16.52 2.63
C SER A 56 5.18 -16.89 2.36
N LEU A 57 4.22 -16.33 3.10
CA LEU A 57 2.79 -16.54 2.84
C LEU A 57 2.38 -15.98 1.48
N CYS A 58 2.81 -14.74 1.17
CA CYS A 58 2.49 -14.08 -0.09
C CYS A 58 3.11 -14.80 -1.29
N GLU A 59 4.36 -15.27 -1.17
CA GLU A 59 5.07 -16.00 -2.23
C GLU A 59 4.35 -17.30 -2.60
N ARG A 60 3.92 -18.08 -1.61
CA ARG A 60 3.18 -19.34 -1.84
C ARG A 60 1.86 -19.15 -2.56
N GLU A 61 1.18 -18.05 -2.34
CA GLU A 61 -0.10 -17.71 -2.98
C GLU A 61 0.06 -16.81 -4.22
N GLY A 62 1.29 -16.48 -4.62
CA GLY A 62 1.56 -15.61 -5.77
C GLY A 62 1.08 -14.16 -5.59
N VAL A 63 0.95 -13.68 -4.35
CA VAL A 63 0.53 -12.32 -4.02
C VAL A 63 1.74 -11.42 -3.82
N ARG A 64 1.76 -10.23 -4.42
CA ARG A 64 2.83 -9.25 -4.22
C ARG A 64 2.82 -8.72 -2.78
N CYS A 65 4.01 -8.56 -2.19
CA CYS A 65 4.15 -7.99 -0.86
C CYS A 65 5.14 -6.82 -0.88
N PHE A 66 4.71 -5.66 -0.39
CA PHE A 66 5.53 -4.48 -0.17
C PHE A 66 5.85 -4.33 1.31
N LEU A 67 7.11 -4.13 1.66
CA LEU A 67 7.47 -3.75 3.02
C LEU A 67 7.40 -2.22 3.17
N HIS A 68 6.85 -1.74 4.29
CA HIS A 68 6.66 -0.31 4.52
C HIS A 68 7.87 0.30 5.23
N SER A 69 8.53 1.28 4.60
CA SER A 69 9.58 2.16 5.15
C SER A 69 10.87 1.48 5.63
N ARG A 70 10.94 0.17 5.71
CA ARG A 70 12.08 -0.59 6.25
C ARG A 70 13.03 -1.04 5.13
N VAL A 71 13.70 -0.08 4.46
CA VAL A 71 14.54 -0.33 3.28
C VAL A 71 15.63 -1.37 3.53
N LEU A 72 16.36 -1.27 4.65
CA LEU A 72 17.41 -2.23 4.98
C LEU A 72 16.87 -3.63 5.27
N ILE A 73 15.76 -3.73 6.00
CA ILE A 73 15.10 -5.02 6.25
C ILE A 73 14.61 -5.64 4.95
N ALA A 74 13.99 -4.85 4.07
CA ALA A 74 13.51 -5.34 2.78
C ALA A 74 14.66 -5.92 1.93
N ARG A 75 15.80 -5.22 1.88
CA ARG A 75 17.00 -5.71 1.19
C ARG A 75 17.54 -7.01 1.79
N ASN A 76 17.67 -7.08 3.12
CA ASN A 76 18.19 -8.25 3.82
C ASN A 76 17.30 -9.49 3.64
N LEU A 77 15.97 -9.30 3.52
CA LEU A 77 15.01 -10.36 3.25
C LEU A 77 14.81 -10.65 1.75
N GLY A 78 15.57 -9.99 0.86
CA GLY A 78 15.43 -10.16 -0.59
C GLY A 78 14.11 -9.64 -1.17
N CYS A 79 13.35 -8.84 -0.41
CA CYS A 79 12.10 -8.24 -0.89
C CYS A 79 12.41 -7.09 -1.84
N ARG A 80 11.99 -7.22 -3.10
CA ARG A 80 12.24 -6.23 -4.15
C ARG A 80 11.10 -5.21 -4.31
N ARG A 81 10.20 -5.12 -3.31
CA ARG A 81 9.04 -4.22 -3.30
C ARG A 81 9.01 -3.41 -2.01
N ILE A 82 8.95 -2.09 -2.14
CA ILE A 82 8.96 -1.16 -1.01
C ILE A 82 7.83 -0.15 -1.11
N HIS A 83 7.23 0.20 0.02
CA HIS A 83 6.28 1.30 0.11
C HIS A 83 6.83 2.41 0.99
N LEU A 84 6.86 3.64 0.49
CA LEU A 84 7.45 4.80 1.14
C LEU A 84 6.43 5.96 1.27
N SER A 85 6.74 6.92 2.12
CA SER A 85 6.07 8.22 2.17
C SER A 85 6.91 9.29 1.47
N ILE A 86 6.29 10.41 1.09
CA ILE A 86 7.02 11.56 0.52
C ILE A 86 8.12 12.07 1.46
N PRO A 87 7.87 12.30 2.77
CA PRO A 87 8.96 12.72 3.66
C PRO A 87 10.14 11.74 3.69
N ALA A 88 9.89 10.45 3.59
CA ALA A 88 10.98 9.46 3.55
C ALA A 88 11.82 9.57 2.27
N LEU A 89 11.19 9.88 1.12
CA LEU A 89 11.91 10.11 -0.13
C LEU A 89 12.69 11.43 -0.12
N GLU A 90 12.13 12.48 0.45
CA GLU A 90 12.75 13.81 0.49
C GLU A 90 13.99 13.85 1.40
N THR A 91 14.01 13.05 2.48
CA THR A 91 15.16 12.95 3.39
C THR A 91 16.32 12.13 2.81
N MET A 92 16.10 11.36 1.73
CA MET A 92 17.15 10.58 1.09
C MET A 92 18.09 11.47 0.26
N SER A 93 19.39 11.20 0.36
CA SER A 93 20.39 11.73 -0.58
C SER A 93 20.20 11.18 -2.00
N GLU A 94 20.84 11.78 -2.97
CA GLU A 94 20.81 11.28 -4.37
C GLU A 94 21.34 9.85 -4.47
N ALA A 95 22.43 9.55 -3.74
CA ALA A 95 23.01 8.21 -3.70
C ALA A 95 22.03 7.17 -3.12
N GLU A 96 21.33 7.50 -2.05
CA GLU A 96 20.32 6.61 -1.45
C GLU A 96 19.13 6.39 -2.40
N ARG A 97 18.68 7.41 -3.12
CA ARG A 97 17.63 7.28 -4.14
C ARG A 97 18.08 6.42 -5.31
N PHE A 98 19.32 6.56 -5.77
CA PHE A 98 19.90 5.70 -6.78
C PHE A 98 19.95 4.24 -6.34
N GLU A 99 20.43 3.98 -5.12
CA GLU A 99 20.45 2.63 -4.55
C GLU A 99 19.03 2.07 -4.34
N LEU A 100 18.04 2.92 -3.98
CA LEU A 100 16.64 2.51 -3.88
C LEU A 100 16.14 1.98 -5.23
N GLN A 101 16.31 2.75 -6.32
CA GLN A 101 15.86 2.36 -7.66
C GLN A 101 16.59 1.12 -8.20
N ARG A 102 17.86 0.93 -7.82
CA ARG A 102 18.66 -0.23 -8.23
C ARG A 102 18.24 -1.51 -7.51
N ASN A 103 17.83 -1.41 -6.24
CA ASN A 103 17.53 -2.57 -5.39
C ASN A 103 16.06 -2.98 -5.42
N PHE A 104 15.14 -2.08 -5.81
CA PHE A 104 13.71 -2.38 -5.79
C PHE A 104 13.11 -2.31 -7.20
N GLU A 105 12.40 -3.34 -7.58
CA GLU A 105 11.67 -3.45 -8.85
C GLU A 105 10.37 -2.65 -8.82
N GLU A 106 9.73 -2.61 -7.64
CA GLU A 106 8.48 -1.88 -7.45
C GLU A 106 8.60 -0.95 -6.23
N ILE A 107 8.46 0.35 -6.47
CA ILE A 107 8.47 1.40 -5.46
C ILE A 107 7.09 2.04 -5.42
N SER A 108 6.37 1.80 -4.34
CA SER A 108 5.05 2.38 -4.08
C SER A 108 5.19 3.60 -3.16
N VAL A 109 4.49 4.69 -3.45
CA VAL A 109 4.58 5.93 -2.64
C VAL A 109 3.21 6.45 -2.26
N SER A 110 3.04 6.81 -0.98
CA SER A 110 1.83 7.51 -0.49
C SER A 110 1.87 8.98 -0.91
N CYS A 111 0.83 9.43 -1.64
CA CYS A 111 0.68 10.78 -2.14
C CYS A 111 -0.64 11.41 -1.66
N HIS A 112 -0.59 12.71 -1.35
CA HIS A 112 -1.74 13.47 -0.88
C HIS A 112 -2.03 14.71 -1.73
N SER A 113 -1.16 15.08 -2.66
CA SER A 113 -1.28 16.24 -3.56
C SER A 113 -0.73 15.91 -4.95
N LEU A 114 -0.95 16.78 -5.92
CA LEU A 114 -0.30 16.70 -7.23
C LEU A 114 1.22 16.90 -7.10
N GLU A 115 1.66 17.73 -6.17
CA GLU A 115 3.07 17.94 -5.88
C GLU A 115 3.72 16.63 -5.38
N ASP A 116 3.09 15.93 -4.43
CA ASP A 116 3.54 14.61 -3.96
C ASP A 116 3.68 13.61 -5.13
N VAL A 117 2.71 13.61 -6.06
CA VAL A 117 2.75 12.74 -7.24
C VAL A 117 3.95 13.05 -8.11
N ASN A 118 4.23 14.33 -8.36
CA ASN A 118 5.38 14.76 -9.16
C ASN A 118 6.70 14.38 -8.47
N ILE A 119 6.80 14.56 -7.16
CA ILE A 119 7.96 14.13 -6.36
C ILE A 119 8.15 12.62 -6.46
N ALA A 120 7.08 11.84 -6.27
CA ALA A 120 7.13 10.38 -6.34
C ALA A 120 7.61 9.89 -7.71
N VAL A 121 7.02 10.38 -8.80
CA VAL A 121 7.38 10.01 -10.18
C VAL A 121 8.83 10.38 -10.48
N LYS A 122 9.26 11.60 -10.14
CA LYS A 122 10.65 12.06 -10.31
C LYS A 122 11.67 11.17 -9.59
N ASN A 123 11.28 10.59 -8.45
CA ASN A 123 12.14 9.72 -7.64
C ASN A 123 11.95 8.22 -7.94
N GLY A 124 11.36 7.85 -9.08
CA GLY A 124 11.33 6.48 -9.56
C GLY A 124 10.20 5.61 -8.96
N ALA A 125 9.14 6.23 -8.43
CA ALA A 125 7.96 5.47 -8.03
C ALA A 125 7.38 4.72 -9.24
N THR A 126 7.00 3.47 -9.04
CA THR A 126 6.36 2.61 -10.05
C THR A 126 4.85 2.56 -9.89
N GLN A 127 4.33 2.99 -8.75
CA GLN A 127 2.92 3.19 -8.44
C GLN A 127 2.74 4.16 -7.27
N ILE A 128 1.58 4.78 -7.18
CA ILE A 128 1.23 5.64 -6.05
C ILE A 128 -0.04 5.18 -5.32
N ILE A 129 -0.09 5.49 -4.03
CA ILE A 129 -1.29 5.37 -3.21
C ILE A 129 -1.80 6.76 -2.89
N LEU A 130 -2.93 7.12 -3.51
CA LEU A 130 -3.49 8.47 -3.48
C LEU A 130 -4.62 8.58 -2.45
N GLY A 131 -4.53 9.47 -1.51
CA GLY A 131 -5.62 9.67 -0.54
C GLY A 131 -5.52 10.96 0.27
N THR A 132 -6.46 11.20 1.12
CA THR A 132 -7.65 10.44 1.51
C THR A 132 -8.81 10.78 0.58
N ILE A 133 -9.46 9.77 -0.04
CA ILE A 133 -10.50 10.03 -1.06
C ILE A 133 -11.88 10.22 -0.43
N PHE A 134 -12.30 9.32 0.45
CA PHE A 134 -13.54 9.44 1.22
C PHE A 134 -13.23 9.60 2.70
N GLU A 135 -14.15 10.16 3.45
CA GLU A 135 -14.05 10.23 4.90
C GLU A 135 -13.92 8.83 5.50
N THR A 136 -13.13 8.71 6.56
CA THR A 136 -12.80 7.44 7.18
C THR A 136 -12.52 7.62 8.67
N ASP A 137 -12.93 6.66 9.48
CA ASP A 137 -12.68 6.65 10.93
C ASP A 137 -11.18 6.61 11.27
N CYS A 138 -10.34 6.09 10.37
CA CYS A 138 -8.89 6.06 10.57
C CYS A 138 -8.22 7.46 10.54
N LYS A 139 -8.91 8.47 9.98
CA LYS A 139 -8.47 9.87 9.95
C LYS A 139 -9.65 10.79 10.28
N LYS A 140 -10.19 10.66 11.49
CA LYS A 140 -11.33 11.47 11.96
C LYS A 140 -11.06 12.96 11.77
N GLY A 141 -12.02 13.68 11.15
CA GLY A 141 -11.96 15.12 10.91
C GLY A 141 -11.23 15.56 9.63
N LEU A 142 -10.63 14.64 8.87
CA LEU A 142 -10.11 14.97 7.53
C LEU A 142 -11.20 14.75 6.48
N LYS A 143 -11.59 15.85 5.84
CA LYS A 143 -12.53 15.81 4.71
C LYS A 143 -11.90 15.06 3.54
N GLY A 144 -12.60 14.10 2.97
CA GLY A 144 -12.16 13.38 1.77
C GLY A 144 -12.05 14.30 0.56
N LYS A 145 -11.06 14.08 -0.30
CA LYS A 145 -10.81 14.89 -1.51
C LYS A 145 -11.77 14.57 -2.66
N GLY A 146 -12.50 13.46 -2.56
CA GLY A 146 -13.52 13.04 -3.51
C GLY A 146 -12.98 12.43 -4.81
N ILE A 147 -13.90 11.94 -5.62
CA ILE A 147 -13.61 11.24 -6.88
C ILE A 147 -12.98 12.17 -7.93
N GLY A 148 -13.38 13.44 -7.98
CA GLY A 148 -12.81 14.42 -8.91
C GLY A 148 -11.29 14.60 -8.73
N PHE A 149 -10.78 14.44 -7.51
CA PHE A 149 -9.34 14.47 -7.26
C PHE A 149 -8.64 13.24 -7.86
N VAL A 150 -9.24 12.05 -7.74
CA VAL A 150 -8.72 10.83 -8.37
C VAL A 150 -8.65 11.01 -9.89
N GLU A 151 -9.74 11.50 -10.50
CA GLU A 151 -9.81 11.73 -11.94
C GLU A 151 -8.75 12.72 -12.42
N ALA A 152 -8.59 13.85 -11.72
CA ALA A 152 -7.61 14.87 -12.06
C ALA A 152 -6.17 14.31 -12.03
N ILE A 153 -5.82 13.55 -11.00
CA ILE A 153 -4.49 12.92 -10.89
C ILE A 153 -4.30 11.84 -11.95
N CYS A 154 -5.26 10.95 -12.16
CA CYS A 154 -5.13 9.86 -13.12
C CYS A 154 -4.97 10.33 -14.58
N LYS A 155 -5.48 11.52 -14.92
CA LYS A 155 -5.29 12.13 -16.26
C LYS A 155 -3.84 12.49 -16.57
N THR A 156 -3.04 12.78 -15.55
CA THR A 156 -1.67 13.29 -15.73
C THR A 156 -0.59 12.37 -15.16
N CYS A 157 -0.94 11.47 -14.24
CA CYS A 157 0.00 10.55 -13.62
C CYS A 157 0.38 9.42 -14.61
N PRO A 158 1.69 9.25 -14.94
CA PRO A 158 2.12 8.25 -15.91
C PRO A 158 2.22 6.82 -15.33
N ILE A 159 2.00 6.66 -14.02
CA ILE A 159 2.12 5.37 -13.33
C ILE A 159 0.78 5.00 -12.65
N PRO A 160 0.54 3.72 -12.34
CA PRO A 160 -0.68 3.26 -11.69
C PRO A 160 -1.00 4.00 -10.39
N VAL A 161 -2.26 4.42 -10.25
CA VAL A 161 -2.80 5.12 -9.08
C VAL A 161 -3.75 4.17 -8.34
N TYR A 162 -3.51 3.96 -7.06
CA TYR A 162 -4.41 3.22 -6.16
C TYR A 162 -5.01 4.18 -5.13
N ALA A 163 -6.34 4.26 -5.08
CA ALA A 163 -7.04 5.17 -4.18
C ALA A 163 -7.09 4.62 -2.74
N ILE A 164 -6.91 5.49 -1.72
CA ILE A 164 -7.04 5.13 -0.31
C ILE A 164 -7.92 6.13 0.46
N GLY A 165 -8.53 5.65 1.53
CA GLY A 165 -9.41 6.41 2.42
C GLY A 165 -10.88 6.13 2.14
N GLY A 166 -11.52 5.41 3.07
CA GLY A 166 -12.91 4.99 2.98
C GLY A 166 -13.24 4.08 1.80
N ILE A 167 -12.23 3.43 1.20
CA ILE A 167 -12.43 2.47 0.10
C ILE A 167 -12.94 1.15 0.67
N ASN A 168 -13.95 0.62 0.01
CA ASN A 168 -14.50 -0.71 0.17
C ASN A 168 -14.89 -1.29 -1.20
N LEU A 169 -15.42 -2.51 -1.24
CA LEU A 169 -15.79 -3.16 -2.50
C LEU A 169 -16.93 -2.46 -3.26
N GLU A 170 -17.79 -1.71 -2.57
CA GLU A 170 -18.88 -0.94 -3.18
C GLU A 170 -18.37 0.35 -3.84
N ARG A 171 -17.35 0.98 -3.26
CA ARG A 171 -16.72 2.22 -3.76
C ARG A 171 -15.61 1.94 -4.77
N LEU A 172 -15.07 0.74 -4.81
CA LEU A 172 -13.99 0.35 -5.73
C LEU A 172 -14.34 0.62 -7.20
N PRO A 173 -15.55 0.29 -7.72
CA PRO A 173 -15.92 0.62 -9.11
C PRO A 173 -15.89 2.13 -9.42
N GLN A 174 -16.22 2.99 -8.45
CA GLN A 174 -16.22 4.44 -8.62
C GLN A 174 -14.80 4.99 -8.85
N VAL A 175 -13.83 4.57 -8.03
CA VAL A 175 -12.44 5.02 -8.17
C VAL A 175 -11.80 4.45 -9.44
N ARG A 176 -12.16 3.22 -9.84
CA ARG A 176 -11.69 2.64 -11.10
C ARG A 176 -12.26 3.37 -12.33
N LYS A 177 -13.53 3.76 -12.30
CA LYS A 177 -14.14 4.60 -13.35
C LYS A 177 -13.46 5.96 -13.48
N ALA A 178 -12.93 6.50 -12.37
CA ALA A 178 -12.15 7.74 -12.35
C ALA A 178 -10.69 7.56 -12.84
N GLY A 179 -10.31 6.37 -13.30
CA GLY A 179 -8.98 6.08 -13.87
C GLY A 179 -8.01 5.39 -12.92
N ALA A 180 -8.37 5.16 -11.65
CA ALA A 180 -7.49 4.43 -10.74
C ALA A 180 -7.35 2.95 -11.15
N ALA A 181 -6.15 2.39 -10.99
CA ALA A 181 -5.88 0.97 -11.18
C ALA A 181 -6.61 0.10 -10.16
N GLY A 182 -6.88 0.67 -8.97
CA GLY A 182 -7.59 -0.02 -7.90
C GLY A 182 -7.72 0.82 -6.63
N GLY A 183 -7.93 0.14 -5.51
CA GLY A 183 -8.09 0.78 -4.21
C GLY A 183 -7.42 0.03 -3.07
N CYS A 184 -7.02 0.78 -2.03
CA CYS A 184 -6.40 0.24 -0.84
C CYS A 184 -7.41 0.16 0.30
N MET A 185 -7.43 -0.96 1.00
CA MET A 185 -8.28 -1.17 2.17
C MET A 185 -7.42 -1.61 3.36
N MET A 186 -7.69 -1.09 4.55
CA MET A 186 -7.05 -1.48 5.81
C MET A 186 -8.06 -2.21 6.69
N SER A 187 -9.01 -1.51 7.30
CA SER A 187 -10.01 -2.10 8.19
C SER A 187 -10.83 -3.20 7.49
N GLY A 188 -11.20 -3.01 6.22
CA GLY A 188 -11.95 -4.00 5.46
C GLY A 188 -11.25 -5.34 5.31
N PHE A 189 -9.91 -5.38 5.34
CA PHE A 189 -9.13 -6.63 5.35
C PHE A 189 -8.76 -7.10 6.76
N MET A 190 -8.44 -6.18 7.66
CA MET A 190 -8.02 -6.55 9.02
C MET A 190 -9.19 -7.05 9.89
N GLN A 191 -10.40 -6.69 9.54
CA GLN A 191 -11.64 -7.06 10.24
C GLN A 191 -12.53 -8.03 9.44
N LEU A 192 -11.95 -8.77 8.48
CA LEU A 192 -12.68 -9.84 7.79
C LEU A 192 -13.17 -10.88 8.77
N VAL A 193 -14.48 -10.94 8.94
CA VAL A 193 -15.15 -12.00 9.70
C VAL A 193 -15.26 -13.25 8.83
N LYS A 194 -15.18 -14.45 9.42
CA LYS A 194 -15.56 -15.68 8.71
C LYS A 194 -17.06 -15.58 8.37
N ASN A 195 -17.42 -15.56 7.09
CA ASN A 195 -18.74 -15.98 6.66
C ASN A 195 -18.81 -17.50 6.69
#